data_f15f9f1a14f90502f00defa41a247014
#
_entry.id   f15f9f1a14f90502f00defa41a247014
#
_cell.length_a   1.000
_cell.length_b   1.000
_cell.length_c   1.000
_cell.angle_alpha   90.00
_cell.angle_beta   90.00
_cell.angle_gamma   90.00
#
_symmetry.space_group_name_H-M   'P 1'
#
loop_
_entity.id
_entity.type
_entity.pdbx_description
1 polymer ?
#
loop_
_entity_poly.entity_id
_entity_poly.type
_entity_poly.pdbx_seq_one_letter_code
_entity_poly.pdbx_strand_id
1 'polypeptide(L)'
;MKRTVFDVANWFLEKESMTPKKLQKLVYYAYSWYLTLVNESANDLSAKLFESRLEAWVHGPVFPELYKKYKNYSGENIELYQGSVVDFNEDAVDILSQVWEVYGRYTGNQLESITHQELPWLKARGNCDAYEICKNRIKDEDIFNYYIKRVS
;
A
#
# COMPACT_ATOMS: atom_id res chain seq x y z
N MET A 1 14.69 -3.05 15.13
CA MET A 1 13.46 -2.31 15.40
C MET A 1 12.50 -2.43 14.24
N LYS A 2 11.25 -2.76 14.53
CA LYS A 2 10.24 -2.95 13.47
C LYS A 2 9.82 -1.62 12.88
N ARG A 3 9.66 -1.58 11.57
CA ARG A 3 9.07 -0.43 10.88
C ARG A 3 7.54 -0.54 10.90
N THR A 4 6.89 0.60 10.83
CA THR A 4 5.42 0.68 10.89
C THR A 4 4.86 1.22 9.58
N VAL A 5 3.55 1.08 9.43
CA VAL A 5 2.83 1.67 8.29
C VAL A 5 3.07 3.19 8.23
N PHE A 6 3.20 3.84 9.39
CA PHE A 6 3.44 5.28 9.46
C PHE A 6 4.84 5.67 8.98
N ASP A 7 5.84 4.81 9.26
CA ASP A 7 7.20 5.05 8.76
C ASP A 7 7.24 5.05 7.24
N VAL A 8 6.55 4.11 6.62
CA VAL A 8 6.47 4.02 5.17
C VAL A 8 5.70 5.22 4.59
N ALA A 9 4.58 5.58 5.23
CA ALA A 9 3.81 6.76 4.82
C ALA A 9 4.66 8.03 4.86
N ASN A 10 5.44 8.21 5.92
CA ASN A 10 6.31 9.38 6.05
C ASN A 10 7.39 9.41 4.98
N TRP A 11 7.89 8.26 4.57
CA TRP A 11 8.86 8.20 3.48
C TRP A 11 8.30 8.80 2.19
N PHE A 12 7.04 8.48 1.86
CA PHE A 12 6.38 9.06 0.68
C PHE A 12 6.04 10.54 0.89
N LEU A 13 5.57 10.91 2.08
CA LEU A 13 5.21 12.30 2.37
C LEU A 13 6.42 13.23 2.39
N GLU A 14 7.62 12.71 2.58
CA GLU A 14 8.84 13.50 2.43
C GLU A 14 9.08 13.88 0.96
N LYS A 15 8.64 13.01 0.03
CA LYS A 15 8.82 13.24 -1.40
C LYS A 15 7.83 14.28 -1.94
N GLU A 16 6.57 14.21 -1.51
CA GLU A 16 5.51 15.05 -2.07
C GLU A 16 4.33 15.13 -1.12
N SER A 17 3.70 16.29 -1.08
CA SER A 17 2.40 16.47 -0.43
C SER A 17 1.36 15.77 -1.30
N MET A 18 0.47 14.99 -0.69
CA MET A 18 -0.50 14.21 -1.45
C MET A 18 -1.77 13.92 -0.66
N THR A 19 -2.82 13.52 -1.37
CA THR A 19 -4.09 13.15 -0.71
C THR A 19 -3.94 11.86 0.07
N PRO A 20 -4.81 11.65 1.08
CA PRO A 20 -4.83 10.37 1.81
C PRO A 20 -5.05 9.17 0.89
N LYS A 21 -5.89 9.32 -0.14
CA LYS A 21 -6.14 8.22 -1.10
C LYS A 21 -4.85 7.82 -1.81
N LYS A 22 -4.11 8.78 -2.34
CA LYS A 22 -2.85 8.49 -3.03
C LYS A 22 -1.86 7.83 -2.07
N LEU A 23 -1.74 8.35 -0.86
CA LEU A 23 -0.83 7.81 0.14
C LEU A 23 -1.14 6.34 0.45
N GLN A 24 -2.42 6.02 0.67
CA GLN A 24 -2.85 4.65 0.93
C GLN A 24 -2.42 3.68 -0.18
N LYS A 25 -2.60 4.10 -1.42
CA LYS A 25 -2.27 3.22 -2.57
C LYS A 25 -0.77 3.05 -2.73
N LEU A 26 0.01 4.11 -2.50
CA LEU A 26 1.47 4.00 -2.55
C LEU A 26 1.99 3.07 -1.44
N VAL A 27 1.46 3.20 -0.23
CA VAL A 27 1.84 2.34 0.89
C VAL A 27 1.44 0.89 0.60
N TYR A 28 0.27 0.68 0.00
CA TYR A 28 -0.17 -0.66 -0.43
C TYR A 28 0.81 -1.26 -1.42
N TYR A 29 1.23 -0.52 -2.44
CA TYR A 29 2.19 -1.04 -3.43
C TYR A 29 3.55 -1.30 -2.82
N ALA A 30 4.01 -0.45 -1.91
CA ALA A 30 5.27 -0.68 -1.21
C ALA A 30 5.21 -1.99 -0.39
N TYR A 31 4.13 -2.18 0.34
CA TYR A 31 3.91 -3.40 1.12
C TYR A 31 3.88 -4.64 0.22
N SER A 32 3.11 -4.54 -0.87
CA SER A 32 2.88 -5.66 -1.78
C SER A 32 4.14 -6.08 -2.53
N TRP A 33 4.90 -5.12 -3.04
CA TRP A 33 6.12 -5.42 -3.78
C TRP A 33 7.24 -5.90 -2.85
N TYR A 34 7.33 -5.35 -1.64
CA TYR A 34 8.29 -5.86 -0.66
C TYR A 34 7.99 -7.31 -0.33
N LEU A 35 6.73 -7.63 -0.02
CA LEU A 35 6.31 -8.99 0.30
C LEU A 35 6.67 -9.95 -0.83
N THR A 36 6.44 -9.52 -2.06
CA THR A 36 6.64 -10.35 -3.25
C THR A 36 8.12 -10.56 -3.57
N LEU A 37 8.93 -9.52 -3.47
CA LEU A 37 10.33 -9.57 -3.90
C LEU A 37 11.28 -10.11 -2.84
N VAL A 38 10.93 -9.98 -1.56
CA VAL A 38 11.82 -10.39 -0.47
C VAL A 38 11.58 -11.82 -0.02
N ASN A 39 10.38 -12.35 -0.21
CA ASN A 39 10.08 -13.75 0.11
C ASN A 39 10.25 -14.63 -1.11
N GLU A 40 10.55 -15.91 -0.90
CA GLU A 40 10.80 -16.86 -1.98
C GLU A 40 9.55 -17.58 -2.46
N SER A 41 8.57 -17.78 -1.57
CA SER A 41 7.35 -18.51 -1.92
C SER A 41 6.16 -18.07 -1.10
N ALA A 42 4.95 -18.37 -1.58
CA ALA A 42 3.72 -18.07 -0.88
C ALA A 42 3.56 -18.87 0.42
N ASN A 43 4.39 -19.88 0.62
CA ASN A 43 4.32 -20.74 1.82
C ASN A 43 5.06 -20.12 3.01
N ASP A 44 5.90 -19.15 2.79
CA ASP A 44 6.64 -18.47 3.85
C ASP A 44 6.73 -16.98 3.54
N LEU A 45 5.76 -16.24 4.02
CA LEU A 45 5.64 -14.79 3.82
C LEU A 45 5.98 -14.04 5.12
N SER A 46 7.03 -14.48 5.81
CA SER A 46 7.44 -13.91 7.09
C SER A 46 8.15 -12.56 6.95
N ALA A 47 8.80 -12.29 5.82
CA ALA A 47 9.47 -11.01 5.59
C ALA A 47 8.46 -9.98 5.11
N LYS A 48 8.14 -9.02 5.98
CA LYS A 48 7.15 -7.96 5.71
C LYS A 48 7.75 -6.59 5.95
N LEU A 49 7.36 -5.63 5.14
CA LEU A 49 7.83 -4.25 5.31
C LEU A 49 7.35 -3.67 6.65
N PHE A 50 6.13 -4.02 7.04
CA PHE A 50 5.53 -3.70 8.32
C PHE A 50 4.35 -4.64 8.54
N GLU A 51 3.77 -4.61 9.73
CA GLU A 51 2.55 -5.36 10.02
C GLU A 51 1.42 -4.39 10.27
N SER A 52 0.34 -4.53 9.50
CA SER A 52 -0.88 -3.74 9.65
C SER A 52 -2.00 -4.45 8.92
N ARG A 53 -3.21 -4.32 9.44
CA ARG A 53 -4.37 -4.90 8.78
C ARG A 53 -4.63 -4.19 7.47
N LEU A 54 -4.93 -4.96 6.41
CA LEU A 54 -5.20 -4.45 5.07
C LEU A 54 -6.56 -4.96 4.62
N GLU A 55 -7.44 -4.03 4.21
CA GLU A 55 -8.82 -4.35 3.85
C GLU A 55 -9.16 -3.86 2.45
N ALA A 56 -10.14 -4.53 1.83
CA ALA A 56 -10.61 -4.20 0.48
C ALA A 56 -11.84 -3.28 0.56
N TRP A 57 -11.59 -1.98 0.65
CA TRP A 57 -12.67 -0.99 0.73
C TRP A 57 -13.16 -0.61 -0.67
N VAL A 58 -14.26 0.17 -0.74
CA VAL A 58 -14.84 0.60 -2.02
C VAL A 58 -13.82 1.28 -2.93
N HIS A 59 -12.98 2.13 -2.35
CA HIS A 59 -12.00 2.91 -3.13
C HIS A 59 -10.61 2.27 -3.18
N GLY A 60 -10.55 0.97 -2.96
CA GLY A 60 -9.32 0.20 -3.11
C GLY A 60 -8.78 -0.33 -1.80
N PRO A 61 -7.55 -0.85 -1.83
CA PRO A 61 -6.90 -1.34 -0.62
C PRO A 61 -6.67 -0.21 0.39
N VAL A 62 -6.97 -0.49 1.66
CA VAL A 62 -6.82 0.50 2.74
C VAL A 62 -6.22 -0.19 3.97
N PHE A 63 -5.25 0.47 4.58
CA PHE A 63 -4.79 0.15 5.92
C PHE A 63 -5.61 1.00 6.89
N PRO A 64 -6.57 0.42 7.63
CA PRO A 64 -7.44 1.21 8.52
C PRO A 64 -6.69 2.04 9.54
N GLU A 65 -5.56 1.52 10.02
CA GLU A 65 -4.70 2.23 10.97
C GLU A 65 -4.21 3.56 10.39
N LEU A 66 -3.75 3.53 9.14
CA LEU A 66 -3.31 4.73 8.43
C LEU A 66 -4.49 5.66 8.12
N TYR A 67 -5.63 5.07 7.77
CA TYR A 67 -6.84 5.85 7.49
C TYR A 67 -7.25 6.71 8.69
N LYS A 68 -7.21 6.14 9.88
CA LYS A 68 -7.61 6.85 11.11
C LYS A 68 -6.78 8.11 11.33
N LYS A 69 -5.50 8.05 10.97
CA LYS A 69 -4.59 9.19 11.17
C LYS A 69 -4.92 10.35 10.24
N TYR A 70 -5.28 10.07 9.00
CA TYR A 70 -5.42 11.10 7.96
C TYR A 70 -6.84 11.34 7.46
N LYS A 71 -7.85 10.68 8.04
CA LYS A 71 -9.23 10.77 7.53
C LYS A 71 -9.79 12.19 7.49
N ASN A 72 -9.35 13.05 8.39
CA ASN A 72 -9.85 14.43 8.47
C ASN A 72 -9.40 15.32 7.32
N TYR A 73 -8.41 14.87 6.55
CA TYR A 73 -7.99 15.60 5.34
C TYR A 73 -8.98 15.44 4.20
N SER A 74 -9.82 14.40 4.22
CA SER A 74 -10.77 14.10 3.14
C SER A 74 -10.06 14.04 1.79
N GLY A 75 -10.40 14.91 0.85
CA GLY A 75 -9.74 14.97 -0.46
C GLY A 75 -8.60 15.97 -0.55
N GLU A 76 -8.21 16.58 0.56
CA GLU A 76 -7.15 17.58 0.56
C GLU A 76 -5.78 16.93 0.76
N ASN A 77 -4.72 17.64 0.36
CA ASN A 77 -3.37 17.13 0.48
C ASN A 77 -2.86 17.17 1.92
N ILE A 78 -2.20 16.08 2.32
CA ILE A 78 -1.43 16.03 3.55
C ILE A 78 -0.14 16.80 3.30
N GLU A 79 0.32 17.56 4.28
CA GLU A 79 1.55 18.37 4.16
C GLU A 79 2.79 17.47 4.01
N LEU A 80 3.82 18.01 3.42
CA LEU A 80 5.13 17.35 3.39
C LEU A 80 5.54 16.99 4.81
N TYR A 81 6.11 15.78 4.97
CA TYR A 81 6.65 15.35 6.24
C TYR A 81 7.99 16.05 6.48
N GLN A 82 8.08 16.79 7.56
CA GLN A 82 9.26 17.60 7.91
C GLN A 82 10.12 16.96 8.99
N GLY A 83 9.67 15.83 9.55
CA GLY A 83 10.42 15.14 10.58
C GLY A 83 11.55 14.29 9.99
N SER A 84 12.23 13.58 10.87
CA SER A 84 13.27 12.64 10.45
C SER A 84 12.61 11.33 10.01
N VAL A 85 12.86 10.92 8.77
CA VAL A 85 12.40 9.62 8.29
C VAL A 85 13.33 8.55 8.87
N VAL A 86 12.75 7.46 9.37
CA VAL A 86 13.54 6.35 9.92
C VAL A 86 14.34 5.67 8.81
N ASP A 87 15.46 5.07 9.18
CA ASP A 87 16.28 4.32 8.24
C ASP A 87 15.62 2.98 7.91
N PHE A 88 15.57 2.67 6.62
CA PHE A 88 15.15 1.37 6.13
C PHE A 88 16.38 0.60 5.63
N ASN A 89 16.29 -0.73 5.60
CA ASN A 89 17.36 -1.52 5.00
C ASN A 89 17.43 -1.26 3.51
N GLU A 90 18.52 -1.70 2.90
CA GLU A 90 18.80 -1.42 1.48
C GLU A 90 17.68 -1.93 0.54
N ASP A 91 17.20 -3.15 0.79
CA ASP A 91 16.12 -3.74 -0.02
C ASP A 91 14.85 -2.90 0.06
N ALA A 92 14.51 -2.45 1.26
CA ALA A 92 13.32 -1.62 1.46
C ALA A 92 13.46 -0.28 0.74
N VAL A 93 14.61 0.37 0.85
CA VAL A 93 14.84 1.66 0.17
C VAL A 93 14.71 1.50 -1.34
N ASP A 94 15.30 0.45 -1.90
CA ASP A 94 15.21 0.18 -3.34
C ASP A 94 13.76 0.00 -3.78
N ILE A 95 12.98 -0.77 -3.03
CA ILE A 95 11.58 -1.03 -3.36
C ILE A 95 10.74 0.24 -3.22
N LEU A 96 10.91 0.99 -2.14
CA LEU A 96 10.21 2.27 -1.96
C LEU A 96 10.51 3.23 -3.09
N SER A 97 11.78 3.31 -3.50
CA SER A 97 12.20 4.18 -4.59
C SER A 97 11.58 3.77 -5.92
N GLN A 98 11.52 2.47 -6.19
CA GLN A 98 10.90 1.96 -7.42
C GLN A 98 9.39 2.18 -7.43
N VAL A 99 8.72 1.99 -6.29
CA VAL A 99 7.28 2.26 -6.17
C VAL A 99 7.01 3.73 -6.46
N TRP A 100 7.82 4.62 -5.88
CA TRP A 100 7.67 6.06 -6.13
C TRP A 100 7.88 6.38 -7.61
N GLU A 101 8.89 5.80 -8.23
CA GLU A 101 9.18 6.04 -9.64
C GLU A 101 8.05 5.57 -10.55
N VAL A 102 7.47 4.40 -10.28
CA VAL A 102 6.43 3.80 -11.13
C VAL A 102 5.07 4.40 -10.87
N TYR A 103 4.69 4.55 -9.59
CA TYR A 103 3.32 4.92 -9.20
C TYR A 103 3.17 6.36 -8.74
N GLY A 104 4.26 7.02 -8.37
CA GLY A 104 4.19 8.37 -7.78
C GLY A 104 3.64 9.44 -8.70
N ARG A 105 3.68 9.22 -10.00
CA ARG A 105 3.14 10.16 -11.00
C ARG A 105 1.63 10.10 -11.13
N TYR A 106 0.99 9.05 -10.61
CA TYR A 106 -0.45 8.89 -10.72
C TYR A 106 -1.18 9.62 -9.59
N THR A 107 -2.40 10.08 -9.87
CA THR A 107 -3.28 10.63 -8.83
C THR A 107 -3.87 9.50 -7.99
N GLY A 108 -4.45 9.83 -6.84
CA GLY A 108 -5.16 8.85 -6.03
C GLY A 108 -6.27 8.15 -6.79
N ASN A 109 -7.01 8.89 -7.63
CA ASN A 109 -8.09 8.30 -8.43
C ASN A 109 -7.56 7.36 -9.50
N GLN A 110 -6.45 7.70 -10.13
CA GLN A 110 -5.81 6.80 -11.09
C GLN A 110 -5.32 5.52 -10.43
N LEU A 111 -4.70 5.63 -9.25
CA LEU A 111 -4.24 4.46 -8.50
C LEU A 111 -5.42 3.61 -8.04
N GLU A 112 -6.52 4.22 -7.62
CA GLU A 112 -7.74 3.48 -7.29
C GLU A 112 -8.18 2.63 -8.48
N SER A 113 -8.23 3.23 -9.66
CA SER A 113 -8.62 2.53 -10.89
C SER A 113 -7.69 1.35 -11.19
N ILE A 114 -6.39 1.53 -11.01
CA ILE A 114 -5.42 0.45 -11.24
C ILE A 114 -5.65 -0.69 -10.24
N THR A 115 -5.80 -0.38 -8.95
CA THR A 115 -6.00 -1.42 -7.93
C THR A 115 -7.30 -2.20 -8.14
N HIS A 116 -8.35 -1.54 -8.67
CA HIS A 116 -9.64 -2.18 -8.93
C HIS A 116 -9.57 -3.23 -10.05
N GLN A 117 -8.51 -3.22 -10.86
CA GLN A 117 -8.30 -4.20 -11.92
C GLN A 117 -7.41 -5.35 -11.48
N GLU A 118 -6.87 -5.29 -10.27
CA GLU A 118 -5.90 -6.26 -9.77
C GLU A 118 -6.56 -7.26 -8.84
N LEU A 119 -6.14 -8.52 -8.97
CA LEU A 119 -6.78 -9.63 -8.31
C LEU A 119 -6.79 -9.57 -6.77
N PRO A 120 -5.75 -9.08 -6.09
CA PRO A 120 -5.79 -9.08 -4.63
C PRO A 120 -7.00 -8.33 -4.05
N TRP A 121 -7.32 -7.16 -4.60
CA TRP A 121 -8.49 -6.39 -4.17
C TRP A 121 -9.79 -7.05 -4.63
N LEU A 122 -9.84 -7.45 -5.91
CA LEU A 122 -11.03 -8.10 -6.48
C LEU A 122 -11.40 -9.36 -5.71
N LYS A 123 -10.42 -10.20 -5.42
CA LYS A 123 -10.67 -11.46 -4.71
C LYS A 123 -11.14 -11.22 -3.27
N ALA A 124 -10.55 -10.25 -2.60
CA ALA A 124 -10.94 -9.92 -1.23
C ALA A 124 -12.35 -9.33 -1.16
N ARG A 125 -12.74 -8.54 -2.17
CA ARG A 125 -14.11 -8.03 -2.28
C ARG A 125 -15.12 -9.17 -2.41
N GLY A 126 -14.76 -10.22 -3.16
CA GLY A 126 -15.60 -11.41 -3.27
C GLY A 126 -17.03 -11.08 -3.69
N ASN A 127 -17.98 -11.39 -2.81
CA ASN A 127 -19.42 -11.15 -3.07
C ASN A 127 -19.92 -9.78 -2.63
N CYS A 128 -19.03 -8.89 -2.15
CA CYS A 128 -19.44 -7.54 -1.80
C CYS A 128 -19.84 -6.77 -3.06
N ASP A 129 -20.96 -6.05 -3.00
CA ASP A 129 -21.39 -5.20 -4.12
C ASP A 129 -20.40 -4.04 -4.32
N ALA A 130 -20.40 -3.44 -5.52
CA ALA A 130 -19.43 -2.41 -5.90
C ALA A 130 -19.37 -1.24 -4.92
N TYR A 131 -20.49 -0.85 -4.33
CA TYR A 131 -20.55 0.29 -3.40
C TYR A 131 -20.84 -0.14 -1.97
N GLU A 132 -20.81 -1.43 -1.70
CA GLU A 132 -21.08 -1.97 -0.37
C GLU A 132 -19.84 -1.76 0.52
N ILE A 133 -20.07 -1.33 1.77
CA ILE A 133 -18.99 -1.26 2.75
C ILE A 133 -18.52 -2.68 3.01
N CYS A 134 -17.25 -2.93 2.76
CA CYS A 134 -16.64 -4.24 2.87
C CYS A 134 -15.31 -4.09 3.62
N LYS A 135 -15.13 -4.89 4.66
CA LYS A 135 -13.90 -4.87 5.46
C LYS A 135 -13.13 -6.19 5.36
N ASN A 136 -13.35 -6.92 4.28
CA ASN A 136 -12.65 -8.18 4.04
C ASN A 136 -11.16 -7.92 3.90
N ARG A 137 -10.36 -8.79 4.50
CA ARG A 137 -8.90 -8.68 4.43
C ARG A 137 -8.40 -9.06 3.05
N ILE A 138 -7.41 -8.30 2.58
CA ILE A 138 -6.60 -8.71 1.45
C ILE A 138 -5.52 -9.62 2.01
N LYS A 139 -5.40 -10.84 1.47
CA LYS A 139 -4.49 -11.85 2.00
C LYS A 139 -3.11 -11.70 1.38
N ASP A 140 -2.07 -11.87 2.20
CA ASP A 140 -0.68 -11.82 1.74
C ASP A 140 -0.41 -12.85 0.64
N GLU A 141 -0.98 -14.05 0.76
CA GLU A 141 -0.84 -15.10 -0.25
C GLU A 141 -1.35 -14.63 -1.61
N ASP A 142 -2.50 -13.97 -1.63
CA ASP A 142 -3.08 -13.46 -2.88
C ASP A 142 -2.23 -12.34 -3.48
N ILE A 143 -1.65 -11.49 -2.64
CA ILE A 143 -0.73 -10.44 -3.06
C ILE A 143 0.49 -11.07 -3.73
N PHE A 144 1.15 -11.99 -3.04
CA PHE A 144 2.34 -12.65 -3.55
C PHE A 144 2.06 -13.35 -4.88
N ASN A 145 1.01 -14.16 -4.94
CA ASN A 145 0.69 -14.94 -6.13
C ASN A 145 0.36 -14.06 -7.33
N TYR A 146 -0.23 -12.90 -7.11
CA TYR A 146 -0.55 -11.99 -8.20
C TYR A 146 0.68 -11.25 -8.72
N TYR A 147 1.42 -10.61 -7.81
CA TYR A 147 2.51 -9.74 -8.23
C TYR A 147 3.75 -10.52 -8.68
N ILE A 148 3.98 -11.72 -8.17
CA ILE A 148 5.13 -12.53 -8.59
C ILE A 148 5.08 -12.84 -10.10
N LYS A 149 3.90 -12.95 -10.66
CA LYS A 149 3.72 -13.22 -12.10
C LYS A 149 4.07 -12.01 -12.96
N ARG A 150 4.22 -10.85 -12.36
CA ARG A 150 4.54 -9.59 -13.04
C ARG A 150 6.03 -9.24 -12.94
N VAL A 151 6.78 -10.06 -12.24
CA VAL A 151 8.24 -9.89 -12.16
C VAL A 151 8.82 -10.46 -13.46
N SER A 152 9.57 -9.62 -14.18
CA SER A 152 10.18 -10.02 -15.45
C SER A 152 11.62 -10.47 -15.30
#